data_09e070fb8df84e4c6760e3f183da325b
#
_entry.id   09e070fb8df84e4c6760e3f183da325b
#
_cell.length_a   1.000
_cell.length_b   1.000
_cell.length_c   1.000
_cell.angle_alpha   90.00
_cell.angle_beta   90.00
_cell.angle_gamma   90.00
#
_symmetry.space_group_name_H-M   'P 1'
#
loop_
_entity.id
_entity.type
_entity.pdbx_description
1 polymer ?
#
loop_
_entity_poly.entity_id
_entity_poly.type
_entity_poly.pdbx_seq_one_letter_code
_entity_poly.pdbx_strand_id
1 'polypeptide(L)'
;MQNETIRQAVTSDLAAVTALEAACFPSAEAADKDAFSMRLQTFPQCFWLLERDGQLCAMIGGMTTDQLDLCDAMYEGTLLYAEHGNWLMLFGVATRPEVQHQGLASKLMRQVIEDSQKRGSLGIVLTCKEELLPFYASFGFVNEGVSGSVHGGAVWYQMRLHFLDCLERSVLQGEETHFYLHGRRVLLYGWEQCDGFVLNIADAEGEIIWQTIPASREQCAEAFRAYMKNQ
;
A
#
# COMPACT_ATOMS: atom_id res chain seq x y z
N MET A 1 20.39 -24.20 -10.19
CA MET A 1 19.22 -23.29 -10.02
C MET A 1 19.55 -22.42 -8.81
N GLN A 2 19.47 -21.12 -8.93
CA GLN A 2 19.65 -20.20 -7.80
C GLN A 2 18.49 -20.39 -6.83
N ASN A 3 18.79 -20.55 -5.55
CA ASN A 3 17.77 -20.72 -4.51
C ASN A 3 17.27 -19.33 -4.08
N GLU A 4 16.05 -18.96 -4.48
CA GLU A 4 15.40 -17.71 -4.10
C GLU A 4 14.38 -17.95 -2.99
N THR A 5 14.48 -17.18 -1.91
CA THR A 5 13.53 -17.18 -0.81
C THR A 5 13.00 -15.79 -0.56
N ILE A 6 11.69 -15.69 -0.27
CA ILE A 6 11.05 -14.47 0.22
C ILE A 6 10.62 -14.72 1.66
N ARG A 7 10.94 -13.79 2.54
CA ARG A 7 10.56 -13.84 3.95
C ARG A 7 10.32 -12.44 4.50
N GLN A 8 9.64 -12.37 5.62
CA GLN A 8 9.60 -11.14 6.41
C GLN A 8 10.90 -10.93 7.16
N ALA A 9 11.20 -9.66 7.46
CA ALA A 9 12.40 -9.28 8.20
C ALA A 9 12.27 -9.66 9.69
N VAL A 10 13.43 -9.78 10.31
CA VAL A 10 13.59 -9.87 11.77
C VAL A 10 14.60 -8.82 12.22
N THR A 11 14.69 -8.55 13.51
CA THR A 11 15.58 -7.50 14.04
C THR A 11 17.06 -7.71 13.72
N SER A 12 17.50 -8.96 13.55
CA SER A 12 18.88 -9.29 13.15
C SER A 12 19.23 -8.90 11.72
N ASP A 13 18.24 -8.57 10.86
CA ASP A 13 18.46 -8.13 9.48
C ASP A 13 18.93 -6.67 9.38
N LEU A 14 18.96 -5.93 10.49
CA LEU A 14 19.26 -4.49 10.53
C LEU A 14 20.47 -4.10 9.69
N ALA A 15 21.58 -4.82 9.81
CA ALA A 15 22.80 -4.49 9.05
C ALA A 15 22.63 -4.69 7.54
N ALA A 16 21.94 -5.77 7.15
CA ALA A 16 21.73 -6.12 5.74
C ALA A 16 20.77 -5.15 5.05
N VAL A 17 19.65 -4.79 5.71
CA VAL A 17 18.66 -3.85 5.15
C VAL A 17 19.22 -2.43 5.05
N THR A 18 19.97 -1.96 6.07
CA THR A 18 20.62 -0.66 6.04
C THR A 18 21.66 -0.58 4.91
N ALA A 19 22.46 -1.63 4.72
CA ALA A 19 23.45 -1.67 3.63
C ALA A 19 22.78 -1.69 2.24
N LEU A 20 21.67 -2.42 2.08
CA LEU A 20 20.93 -2.44 0.82
C LEU A 20 20.33 -1.08 0.50
N GLU A 21 19.71 -0.42 1.49
CA GLU A 21 19.13 0.93 1.34
C GLU A 21 20.19 1.93 0.87
N ALA A 22 21.34 1.98 1.56
CA ALA A 22 22.44 2.87 1.22
C ALA A 22 23.04 2.60 -0.18
N ALA A 23 22.92 1.38 -0.69
CA ALA A 23 23.38 1.03 -2.04
C ALA A 23 22.36 1.43 -3.13
N CYS A 24 21.10 1.62 -2.78
CA CYS A 24 20.01 1.83 -3.74
C CYS A 24 19.51 3.27 -3.82
N PHE A 25 19.64 4.05 -2.73
CA PHE A 25 19.06 5.40 -2.65
C PHE A 25 20.14 6.47 -2.39
N PRO A 26 19.92 7.69 -2.91
CA PRO A 26 20.73 8.84 -2.52
C PRO A 26 20.66 9.08 -1.00
N SER A 27 21.72 9.57 -0.39
CA SER A 27 21.78 9.79 1.07
C SER A 27 20.71 10.74 1.63
N ALA A 28 20.15 11.62 0.79
CA ALA A 28 19.05 12.51 1.18
C ALA A 28 17.67 11.80 1.22
N GLU A 29 17.56 10.63 0.59
CA GLU A 29 16.32 9.83 0.51
C GLU A 29 16.42 8.53 1.32
N ALA A 30 17.62 8.02 1.55
CA ALA A 30 17.86 6.76 2.25
C ALA A 30 17.54 6.87 3.74
N ALA A 31 16.82 5.88 4.26
CA ALA A 31 16.65 5.71 5.70
C ALA A 31 17.97 5.28 6.35
N ASP A 32 18.28 5.88 7.49
CA ASP A 32 19.47 5.54 8.26
C ASP A 32 19.28 4.28 9.13
N LYS A 33 20.36 3.89 9.81
CA LYS A 33 20.36 2.72 10.68
C LYS A 33 19.38 2.86 11.87
N ASP A 34 19.22 4.06 12.40
CA ASP A 34 18.39 4.29 13.58
C ASP A 34 16.91 4.19 13.19
N ALA A 35 16.52 4.74 12.02
CA ALA A 35 15.19 4.57 11.46
C ALA A 35 14.86 3.09 11.22
N PHE A 36 15.78 2.31 10.60
CA PHE A 36 15.56 0.86 10.43
C PHE A 36 15.51 0.11 11.76
N SER A 37 16.35 0.47 12.73
CA SER A 37 16.33 -0.15 14.07
C SER A 37 14.97 0.01 14.72
N MET A 38 14.42 1.23 14.71
CA MET A 38 13.10 1.54 15.28
C MET A 38 11.98 0.77 14.54
N ARG A 39 11.98 0.77 13.20
CA ARG A 39 10.99 0.09 12.38
C ARG A 39 11.01 -1.42 12.57
N LEU A 40 12.20 -2.05 12.54
CA LEU A 40 12.34 -3.50 12.71
C LEU A 40 12.05 -3.97 14.14
N GLN A 41 12.14 -3.11 15.15
CA GLN A 41 11.70 -3.41 16.50
C GLN A 41 10.18 -3.32 16.65
N THR A 42 9.52 -2.47 15.87
CA THR A 42 8.08 -2.18 16.01
C THR A 42 7.22 -2.99 15.05
N PHE A 43 7.61 -3.08 13.77
CA PHE A 43 6.83 -3.73 12.72
C PHE A 43 7.70 -4.47 11.68
N PRO A 44 8.55 -5.43 12.08
CA PRO A 44 9.41 -6.17 11.15
C PRO A 44 8.61 -6.92 10.08
N GLN A 45 7.37 -7.32 10.39
CA GLN A 45 6.43 -8.00 9.48
C GLN A 45 5.97 -7.13 8.31
N CYS A 46 6.23 -5.82 8.33
CA CYS A 46 5.98 -4.90 7.22
C CYS A 46 7.21 -4.72 6.30
N PHE A 47 8.22 -5.58 6.46
CA PHE A 47 9.40 -5.63 5.60
C PHE A 47 9.51 -7.01 4.96
N TRP A 48 9.53 -7.06 3.63
CA TRP A 48 9.71 -8.27 2.83
C TRP A 48 11.09 -8.27 2.23
N LEU A 49 11.81 -9.35 2.43
CA LEU A 49 13.18 -9.56 1.98
C LEU A 49 13.22 -10.67 0.94
N LEU A 50 13.87 -10.45 -0.19
CA LEU A 50 14.18 -11.47 -1.18
C LEU A 50 15.67 -11.78 -1.14
N GLU A 51 15.97 -13.02 -0.82
CA GLU A 51 17.33 -13.54 -0.79
C GLU A 51 17.55 -14.49 -1.96
N ARG A 52 18.79 -14.50 -2.47
CA ARG A 52 19.27 -15.44 -3.48
C ARG A 52 20.56 -16.06 -2.97
N ASP A 53 20.55 -17.39 -2.81
CA ASP A 53 21.69 -18.14 -2.25
C ASP A 53 22.19 -17.58 -0.90
N GLY A 54 21.27 -17.12 -0.05
CA GLY A 54 21.52 -16.56 1.28
C GLY A 54 21.99 -15.09 1.28
N GLN A 55 22.02 -14.43 0.12
CA GLN A 55 22.36 -13.01 0.02
C GLN A 55 21.08 -12.17 -0.20
N LEU A 56 20.90 -11.11 0.60
CA LEU A 56 19.82 -10.15 0.40
C LEU A 56 19.97 -9.39 -0.92
N CYS A 57 19.02 -9.57 -1.82
CA CYS A 57 19.01 -9.00 -3.17
C CYS A 57 17.97 -7.89 -3.36
N ALA A 58 16.82 -7.99 -2.70
CA ALA A 58 15.78 -6.98 -2.78
C ALA A 58 15.01 -6.87 -1.46
N MET A 59 14.46 -5.69 -1.21
CA MET A 59 13.65 -5.38 -0.03
C MET A 59 12.48 -4.49 -0.44
N ILE A 60 11.32 -4.73 0.18
CA ILE A 60 10.21 -3.79 0.21
C ILE A 60 9.87 -3.56 1.68
N GLY A 61 9.86 -2.31 2.12
CA GLY A 61 9.54 -1.93 3.49
C GLY A 61 8.43 -0.91 3.54
N GLY A 62 7.62 -1.01 4.59
CA GLY A 62 6.49 -0.11 4.81
C GLY A 62 5.97 -0.18 6.23
N MET A 63 4.74 0.31 6.43
CA MET A 63 4.03 0.24 7.70
C MET A 63 2.52 0.17 7.46
N THR A 64 1.78 -0.55 8.31
CA THR A 64 0.31 -0.49 8.32
C THR A 64 -0.19 0.68 9.14
N THR A 65 -1.27 1.32 8.68
CA THR A 65 -1.86 2.51 9.31
C THR A 65 -3.31 2.69 8.89
N ASP A 66 -4.06 3.52 9.61
CA ASP A 66 -5.40 3.98 9.21
C ASP A 66 -5.38 5.33 8.47
N GLN A 67 -4.20 5.91 8.29
CA GLN A 67 -4.06 7.09 7.44
C GLN A 67 -4.31 6.73 5.98
N LEU A 68 -4.97 7.65 5.25
CA LEU A 68 -5.28 7.43 3.83
C LEU A 68 -4.09 7.69 2.92
N ASP A 69 -3.25 8.65 3.28
CA ASP A 69 -2.14 9.12 2.46
C ASP A 69 -0.81 8.91 3.16
N LEU A 70 0.22 8.65 2.37
CA LEU A 70 1.58 8.60 2.84
C LEU A 70 2.08 10.02 3.12
N CYS A 71 2.59 10.28 4.31
CA CYS A 71 3.11 11.57 4.73
C CYS A 71 4.52 11.44 5.33
N ASP A 72 5.27 12.56 5.33
CA ASP A 72 6.68 12.58 5.76
C ASP A 72 6.86 12.14 7.22
N ALA A 73 5.87 12.39 8.11
CA ALA A 73 5.90 11.92 9.50
C ALA A 73 6.03 10.39 9.65
N MET A 74 5.64 9.62 8.62
CA MET A 74 5.80 8.16 8.60
C MET A 74 7.25 7.73 8.37
N TYR A 75 8.05 8.57 7.72
CA TYR A 75 9.48 8.33 7.55
C TYR A 75 10.28 8.64 8.83
N GLU A 76 9.77 9.55 9.67
CA GLU A 76 10.46 10.05 10.87
C GLU A 76 10.22 9.17 12.10
N GLY A 77 9.15 8.36 12.13
CA GLY A 77 8.82 7.61 13.33
C GLY A 77 7.80 6.49 13.14
N THR A 78 7.34 5.96 14.27
CA THR A 78 6.40 4.83 14.32
C THR A 78 5.03 5.20 14.91
N LEU A 79 4.79 6.48 15.20
CA LEU A 79 3.56 6.93 15.89
C LEU A 79 2.27 6.67 15.09
N LEU A 80 2.37 6.63 13.77
CA LEU A 80 1.22 6.39 12.88
C LEU A 80 1.04 4.90 12.55
N TYR A 81 1.89 4.03 13.12
CA TYR A 81 1.74 2.58 12.96
C TYR A 81 0.49 2.08 13.67
N ALA A 82 -0.30 1.29 12.96
CA ALA A 82 -1.41 0.53 13.50
C ALA A 82 -1.26 -0.94 13.04
N GLU A 83 -1.16 -1.87 13.99
CA GLU A 83 -0.92 -3.30 13.68
C GLU A 83 -1.98 -3.87 12.73
N HIS A 84 -3.23 -3.45 12.91
CA HIS A 84 -4.37 -3.84 12.09
C HIS A 84 -4.87 -2.69 11.21
N GLY A 85 -3.98 -1.72 10.91
CA GLY A 85 -4.31 -0.58 10.07
C GLY A 85 -4.77 -0.99 8.68
N ASN A 86 -5.72 -0.25 8.16
CA ASN A 86 -6.44 -0.57 6.92
C ASN A 86 -5.55 -0.45 5.66
N TRP A 87 -4.49 0.35 5.72
CA TRP A 87 -3.62 0.62 4.57
C TRP A 87 -2.18 0.18 4.85
N LEU A 88 -1.52 -0.35 3.82
CA LEU A 88 -0.07 -0.55 3.83
C LEU A 88 0.58 0.62 3.08
N MET A 89 1.37 1.44 3.79
CA MET A 89 2.20 2.51 3.22
C MET A 89 3.58 1.95 2.92
N LEU A 90 4.02 1.95 1.65
CA LEU A 90 5.36 1.51 1.29
C LEU A 90 6.34 2.68 1.30
N PHE A 91 7.44 2.50 2.03
CA PHE A 91 8.51 3.49 2.18
C PHE A 91 9.60 3.36 1.12
N GLY A 92 9.93 2.13 0.75
CA GLY A 92 11.00 1.87 -0.19
C GLY A 92 10.89 0.52 -0.87
N VAL A 93 11.28 0.49 -2.13
CA VAL A 93 11.44 -0.70 -2.96
C VAL A 93 12.87 -0.72 -3.46
N ALA A 94 13.71 -1.49 -2.83
CA ALA A 94 15.15 -1.56 -3.10
C ALA A 94 15.51 -2.88 -3.80
N THR A 95 16.37 -2.79 -4.81
CA THR A 95 16.99 -3.96 -5.43
C THR A 95 18.45 -3.66 -5.65
N ARG A 96 19.32 -4.53 -5.12
CA ARG A 96 20.78 -4.42 -5.25
C ARG A 96 21.17 -4.11 -6.70
N PRO A 97 22.01 -3.09 -6.96
CA PRO A 97 22.33 -2.64 -8.32
C PRO A 97 22.82 -3.76 -9.26
N GLU A 98 23.60 -4.72 -8.75
CA GLU A 98 24.20 -5.80 -9.54
C GLU A 98 23.16 -6.83 -10.05
N VAL A 99 21.93 -6.82 -9.48
CA VAL A 99 20.87 -7.78 -9.83
C VAL A 99 19.56 -7.10 -10.24
N GLN A 100 19.63 -5.80 -10.54
CA GLN A 100 18.49 -5.06 -11.13
C GLN A 100 18.11 -5.64 -12.50
N HIS A 101 16.92 -5.30 -12.96
CA HIS A 101 16.35 -5.73 -14.26
C HIS A 101 16.18 -7.25 -14.42
N GLN A 102 16.26 -8.02 -13.32
CA GLN A 102 16.04 -9.47 -13.30
C GLN A 102 14.66 -9.85 -12.76
N GLY A 103 13.76 -8.88 -12.56
CA GLY A 103 12.39 -9.12 -12.11
C GLY A 103 12.23 -9.31 -10.60
N LEU A 104 13.29 -9.13 -9.78
CA LEU A 104 13.24 -9.36 -8.32
C LEU A 104 12.26 -8.43 -7.61
N ALA A 105 12.30 -7.12 -7.93
CA ALA A 105 11.34 -6.15 -7.38
C ALA A 105 9.89 -6.54 -7.74
N SER A 106 9.65 -6.97 -8.98
CA SER A 106 8.33 -7.41 -9.42
C SER A 106 7.86 -8.67 -8.70
N LYS A 107 8.75 -9.63 -8.47
CA LYS A 107 8.45 -10.85 -7.71
C LYS A 107 8.08 -10.50 -6.27
N LEU A 108 8.87 -9.63 -5.63
CA LEU A 108 8.66 -9.21 -4.25
C LEU A 108 7.37 -8.39 -4.10
N MET A 109 7.08 -7.48 -5.06
CA MET A 109 5.84 -6.68 -5.05
C MET A 109 4.59 -7.55 -5.12
N ARG A 110 4.58 -8.61 -5.96
CA ARG A 110 3.45 -9.54 -6.01
C ARG A 110 3.23 -10.24 -4.67
N GLN A 111 4.31 -10.62 -3.97
CA GLN A 111 4.20 -11.22 -2.63
C GLN A 111 3.63 -10.23 -1.61
N VAL A 112 4.09 -8.96 -1.64
CA VAL A 112 3.56 -7.90 -0.77
C VAL A 112 2.06 -7.68 -1.00
N ILE A 113 1.64 -7.65 -2.27
CA ILE A 113 0.22 -7.52 -2.63
C ILE A 113 -0.59 -8.69 -2.09
N GLU A 114 -0.14 -9.93 -2.33
CA GLU A 114 -0.82 -11.14 -1.86
C GLU A 114 -0.94 -11.18 -0.33
N ASP A 115 0.14 -10.88 0.39
CA ASP A 115 0.16 -10.88 1.85
C ASP A 115 -0.73 -9.77 2.44
N SER A 116 -0.76 -8.60 1.79
CA SER A 116 -1.63 -7.49 2.20
C SER A 116 -3.11 -7.80 2.00
N GLN A 117 -3.46 -8.47 0.89
CA GLN A 117 -4.82 -8.96 0.66
C GLN A 117 -5.23 -10.03 1.70
N LYS A 118 -4.35 -10.98 2.00
CA LYS A 118 -4.60 -12.00 3.03
C LYS A 118 -4.79 -11.41 4.43
N ARG A 119 -4.07 -10.31 4.73
CA ARG A 119 -4.23 -9.56 5.98
C ARG A 119 -5.57 -8.86 6.07
N GLY A 120 -6.23 -8.59 4.95
CA GLY A 120 -7.49 -7.85 4.85
C GLY A 120 -7.31 -6.34 4.72
N SER A 121 -6.10 -5.87 4.34
CA SER A 121 -5.88 -4.44 4.05
C SER A 121 -6.81 -3.97 2.94
N LEU A 122 -7.22 -2.70 2.98
CA LEU A 122 -8.04 -2.08 1.93
C LEU A 122 -7.23 -1.77 0.66
N GLY A 123 -5.91 -1.68 0.81
CA GLY A 123 -5.00 -1.43 -0.29
C GLY A 123 -3.58 -1.09 0.14
N ILE A 124 -2.81 -0.65 -0.85
CA ILE A 124 -1.41 -0.24 -0.70
C ILE A 124 -1.25 1.17 -1.26
N VAL A 125 -0.50 2.01 -0.56
CA VAL A 125 -0.13 3.36 -0.99
C VAL A 125 1.38 3.49 -1.00
N LEU A 126 1.91 4.19 -1.99
CA LEU A 126 3.32 4.53 -2.08
C LEU A 126 3.50 5.89 -2.75
N THR A 127 4.70 6.45 -2.62
CA THR A 127 5.15 7.55 -3.48
C THR A 127 6.32 7.09 -4.32
N CYS A 128 6.40 7.58 -5.56
CA CYS A 128 7.48 7.26 -6.47
C CYS A 128 7.86 8.45 -7.36
N LYS A 129 9.01 8.35 -8.00
CA LYS A 129 9.43 9.28 -9.05
C LYS A 129 8.67 9.01 -10.35
N GLU A 130 8.56 10.02 -11.21
CA GLU A 130 7.77 9.95 -12.45
C GLU A 130 8.14 8.77 -13.35
N GLU A 131 9.43 8.46 -13.47
CA GLU A 131 9.93 7.36 -14.29
C GLU A 131 9.49 5.96 -13.80
N LEU A 132 9.04 5.86 -12.55
CA LEU A 132 8.56 4.59 -11.96
C LEU A 132 7.04 4.40 -12.06
N LEU A 133 6.30 5.40 -12.50
CA LEU A 133 4.84 5.30 -12.68
C LEU A 133 4.42 4.07 -13.52
N PRO A 134 5.05 3.77 -14.68
CA PRO A 134 4.67 2.60 -15.47
C PRO A 134 4.96 1.28 -14.75
N PHE A 135 6.01 1.22 -13.93
CA PHE A 135 6.34 0.03 -13.15
C PHE A 135 5.23 -0.30 -12.16
N TYR A 136 4.80 0.66 -11.35
CA TYR A 136 3.73 0.44 -10.37
C TYR A 136 2.36 0.27 -11.02
N ALA A 137 2.06 0.99 -12.11
CA ALA A 137 0.83 0.80 -12.88
C ALA A 137 0.68 -0.63 -13.40
N SER A 138 1.80 -1.33 -13.71
CA SER A 138 1.77 -2.74 -14.12
C SER A 138 1.23 -3.71 -13.07
N PHE A 139 1.13 -3.29 -11.81
CA PHE A 139 0.52 -4.04 -10.69
C PHE A 139 -0.90 -3.57 -10.37
N GLY A 140 -1.43 -2.59 -11.11
CA GLY A 140 -2.75 -2.02 -10.88
C GLY A 140 -2.78 -0.79 -9.98
N PHE A 141 -1.61 -0.23 -9.62
CA PHE A 141 -1.59 1.06 -8.92
C PHE A 141 -2.06 2.19 -9.85
N VAL A 142 -2.90 3.06 -9.32
CA VAL A 142 -3.41 4.25 -9.99
C VAL A 142 -2.60 5.46 -9.52
N ASN A 143 -2.17 6.31 -10.46
CA ASN A 143 -1.48 7.56 -10.15
C ASN A 143 -2.51 8.61 -9.68
N GLU A 144 -2.34 9.13 -8.46
CA GLU A 144 -3.19 10.16 -7.84
C GLU A 144 -2.60 11.58 -7.99
N GLY A 145 -1.50 11.72 -8.75
CA GLY A 145 -0.84 12.99 -8.99
C GLY A 145 0.33 13.25 -8.05
N VAL A 146 0.77 14.51 -8.03
CA VAL A 146 1.91 14.93 -7.21
C VAL A 146 1.54 14.86 -5.73
N SER A 147 2.36 14.15 -4.95
CA SER A 147 2.23 14.02 -3.50
C SER A 147 2.63 15.31 -2.78
N GLY A 148 2.10 15.52 -1.58
CA GLY A 148 2.55 16.56 -0.66
C GLY A 148 3.90 16.29 0.01
N SER A 149 4.51 15.10 -0.19
CA SER A 149 5.81 14.75 0.38
C SER A 149 6.93 15.62 -0.22
N VAL A 150 7.80 16.12 0.65
CA VAL A 150 9.02 16.85 0.28
C VAL A 150 10.28 16.07 0.63
N HIS A 151 10.14 14.78 0.90
CA HIS A 151 11.23 13.89 1.31
C HIS A 151 12.39 13.93 0.30
N GLY A 152 13.61 14.12 0.80
CA GLY A 152 14.81 14.21 -0.03
C GLY A 152 14.84 15.37 -1.03
N GLY A 153 13.87 16.31 -1.01
CA GLY A 153 13.78 17.43 -1.94
C GLY A 153 13.36 17.05 -3.36
N ALA A 154 12.86 15.84 -3.57
CA ALA A 154 12.38 15.34 -4.86
C ALA A 154 10.89 15.59 -5.08
N VAL A 155 10.45 15.51 -6.33
CA VAL A 155 9.02 15.47 -6.68
C VAL A 155 8.54 14.03 -6.60
N TRP A 156 7.51 13.79 -5.82
CA TRP A 156 6.93 12.48 -5.59
C TRP A 156 5.51 12.41 -6.14
N TYR A 157 5.16 11.31 -6.77
CA TYR A 157 3.80 11.00 -7.23
C TYR A 157 3.20 9.93 -6.32
N GLN A 158 2.00 10.20 -5.79
CA GLN A 158 1.29 9.21 -5.00
C GLN A 158 0.62 8.19 -5.90
N MET A 159 0.80 6.93 -5.57
CA MET A 159 0.14 5.83 -6.26
C MET A 159 -0.59 4.94 -5.27
N ARG A 160 -1.77 4.49 -5.63
CA ARG A 160 -2.62 3.66 -4.78
C ARG A 160 -3.12 2.42 -5.52
N LEU A 161 -3.07 1.29 -4.83
CA LEU A 161 -3.70 0.04 -5.26
C LEU A 161 -4.82 -0.27 -4.28
N HIS A 162 -6.05 -0.36 -4.77
CA HIS A 162 -7.21 -0.75 -3.98
C HIS A 162 -7.45 -2.26 -4.07
N PHE A 163 -7.80 -2.88 -2.95
CA PHE A 163 -8.26 -4.25 -2.89
C PHE A 163 -9.79 -4.27 -2.81
N LEU A 164 -10.47 -4.29 -3.96
CA LEU A 164 -11.91 -4.13 -4.05
C LEU A 164 -12.69 -5.15 -3.21
N ASP A 165 -12.24 -6.41 -3.15
CA ASP A 165 -12.89 -7.44 -2.33
C ASP A 165 -12.79 -7.15 -0.83
N CYS A 166 -11.72 -6.48 -0.39
CA CYS A 166 -11.53 -6.08 1.01
C CYS A 166 -12.37 -4.85 1.34
N LEU A 167 -12.41 -3.84 0.46
CA LEU A 167 -13.30 -2.67 0.56
C LEU A 167 -14.76 -3.10 0.68
N GLU A 168 -15.20 -3.97 -0.22
CA GLU A 168 -16.56 -4.53 -0.24
C GLU A 168 -16.88 -5.25 1.07
N ARG A 169 -15.96 -6.10 1.55
CA ARG A 169 -16.16 -6.85 2.80
C ARG A 169 -16.31 -5.93 4.00
N SER A 170 -15.48 -4.91 4.12
CA SER A 170 -15.56 -3.91 5.20
C SER A 170 -16.94 -3.28 5.25
N VAL A 171 -17.44 -2.82 4.11
CA VAL A 171 -18.79 -2.20 4.03
C VAL A 171 -19.91 -3.19 4.32
N LEU A 172 -19.81 -4.45 3.83
CA LEU A 172 -20.80 -5.49 4.11
C LEU A 172 -20.85 -5.90 5.59
N GLN A 173 -19.77 -5.64 6.33
CA GLN A 173 -19.71 -5.77 7.79
C GLN A 173 -20.26 -4.56 8.54
N GLY A 174 -20.67 -3.50 7.83
CA GLY A 174 -21.25 -2.28 8.39
C GLY A 174 -20.21 -1.23 8.76
N GLU A 175 -19.00 -1.34 8.21
CA GLU A 175 -17.93 -0.35 8.40
C GLU A 175 -17.99 0.72 7.32
N GLU A 176 -17.80 1.98 7.73
CA GLU A 176 -17.60 3.08 6.81
C GLU A 176 -16.13 3.10 6.37
N THR A 177 -15.91 3.26 5.07
CA THR A 177 -14.53 3.18 4.52
C THR A 177 -14.25 4.34 3.59
N HIS A 178 -13.19 5.09 3.90
CA HIS A 178 -12.67 6.11 3.01
C HIS A 178 -11.70 5.51 2.00
N PHE A 179 -11.82 5.95 0.74
CA PHE A 179 -10.87 5.62 -0.32
C PHE A 179 -10.78 6.76 -1.34
N TYR A 180 -9.93 6.61 -2.37
CA TYR A 180 -9.82 7.60 -3.43
C TYR A 180 -10.45 7.09 -4.72
N LEU A 181 -11.26 7.92 -5.35
CA LEU A 181 -11.87 7.68 -6.66
C LEU A 181 -11.55 8.89 -7.56
N HIS A 182 -10.85 8.66 -8.68
CA HIS A 182 -10.37 9.72 -9.59
C HIS A 182 -9.59 10.85 -8.89
N GLY A 183 -8.75 10.51 -7.92
CA GLY A 183 -7.98 11.50 -7.16
C GLY A 183 -8.78 12.31 -6.15
N ARG A 184 -10.05 11.96 -5.91
CA ARG A 184 -10.90 12.58 -4.89
C ARG A 184 -11.15 11.61 -3.75
N ARG A 185 -11.04 12.10 -2.53
CA ARG A 185 -11.42 11.33 -1.35
C ARG A 185 -12.93 11.13 -1.36
N VAL A 186 -13.37 9.87 -1.16
CA VAL A 186 -14.76 9.49 -1.09
C VAL A 186 -15.01 8.57 0.10
N LEU A 187 -16.25 8.52 0.56
CA LEU A 187 -16.73 7.63 1.62
C LEU A 187 -17.62 6.55 1.01
N LEU A 188 -17.28 5.29 1.24
CA LEU A 188 -18.12 4.13 0.95
C LEU A 188 -18.81 3.70 2.25
N TYR A 189 -20.12 3.61 2.23
CA TYR A 189 -20.93 3.21 3.39
C TYR A 189 -22.25 2.59 2.94
N GLY A 190 -22.82 1.77 3.81
CA GLY A 190 -24.11 1.15 3.55
C GLY A 190 -25.01 1.15 4.77
N TRP A 191 -26.32 1.10 4.54
CA TRP A 191 -27.32 0.94 5.59
C TRP A 191 -28.50 0.08 5.15
N GLU A 192 -29.17 -0.51 6.12
CA GLU A 192 -30.43 -1.23 5.90
C GLU A 192 -31.56 -0.23 5.74
N GLN A 193 -32.41 -0.46 4.74
CA GLN A 193 -33.71 0.20 4.52
C GLN A 193 -34.85 -0.81 4.64
N CYS A 194 -36.10 -0.32 4.64
CA CYS A 194 -37.27 -1.19 4.76
C CYS A 194 -37.40 -2.23 3.64
N ASP A 195 -36.84 -1.94 2.46
CA ASP A 195 -36.92 -2.71 1.23
C ASP A 195 -35.57 -3.33 0.80
N GLY A 196 -34.52 -3.23 1.65
CA GLY A 196 -33.25 -3.86 1.43
C GLY A 196 -32.05 -3.02 1.89
N PHE A 197 -30.85 -3.52 1.60
CA PHE A 197 -29.60 -2.82 1.86
C PHE A 197 -29.29 -1.84 0.72
N VAL A 198 -28.75 -0.67 1.05
CA VAL A 198 -28.28 0.34 0.09
C VAL A 198 -26.83 0.64 0.35
N LEU A 199 -26.01 0.63 -0.72
CA LEU A 199 -24.61 0.98 -0.69
C LEU A 199 -24.39 2.31 -1.41
N ASN A 200 -23.60 3.21 -0.81
CA ASN A 200 -23.39 4.57 -1.28
C ASN A 200 -21.92 4.90 -1.38
N ILE A 201 -21.58 5.73 -2.35
CA ILE A 201 -20.32 6.48 -2.40
C ILE A 201 -20.67 7.96 -2.33
N ALA A 202 -20.14 8.66 -1.34
CA ALA A 202 -20.30 10.10 -1.17
C ALA A 202 -18.95 10.82 -1.31
N ASP A 203 -18.98 12.06 -1.79
CA ASP A 203 -17.81 12.94 -1.81
C ASP A 203 -17.46 13.51 -0.42
N ALA A 204 -16.48 14.40 -0.36
CA ALA A 204 -16.02 15.02 0.88
C ALA A 204 -17.06 15.97 1.50
N GLU A 205 -17.96 16.48 0.69
CA GLU A 205 -19.07 17.34 1.09
C GLU A 205 -20.32 16.54 1.56
N GLY A 206 -20.28 15.21 1.38
CA GLY A 206 -21.35 14.27 1.75
C GLY A 206 -22.40 14.08 0.65
N GLU A 207 -22.15 14.63 -0.56
CA GLU A 207 -23.06 14.42 -1.69
C GLU A 207 -22.87 13.01 -2.27
N ILE A 208 -23.97 12.31 -2.51
CA ILE A 208 -23.96 10.94 -3.06
C ILE A 208 -23.62 11.01 -4.54
N ILE A 209 -22.43 10.49 -4.91
CA ILE A 209 -21.95 10.43 -6.30
C ILE A 209 -22.30 9.10 -6.97
N TRP A 210 -22.59 8.05 -6.18
CA TRP A 210 -23.07 6.77 -6.65
C TRP A 210 -23.84 6.04 -5.56
N GLN A 211 -24.87 5.30 -5.94
CA GLN A 211 -25.75 4.59 -5.04
C GLN A 211 -26.34 3.34 -5.71
N THR A 212 -26.53 2.26 -4.94
CA THR A 212 -27.36 1.15 -5.39
C THR A 212 -28.85 1.45 -5.16
N ILE A 213 -29.72 0.75 -5.92
CA ILE A 213 -31.10 0.57 -5.48
C ILE A 213 -31.14 -0.41 -4.30
N PRO A 214 -32.16 -0.37 -3.42
CA PRO A 214 -32.34 -1.35 -2.36
C PRO A 214 -32.33 -2.78 -2.90
N ALA A 215 -31.46 -3.65 -2.35
CA ALA A 215 -31.28 -5.01 -2.81
C ALA A 215 -30.66 -5.88 -1.69
N SER A 216 -30.28 -7.13 -1.98
CA SER A 216 -29.45 -7.90 -1.04
C SER A 216 -28.06 -7.31 -0.94
N ARG A 217 -27.34 -7.57 0.16
CA ARG A 217 -25.95 -7.12 0.34
C ARG A 217 -25.06 -7.62 -0.77
N GLU A 218 -25.24 -8.88 -1.21
CA GLU A 218 -24.47 -9.49 -2.28
C GLU A 218 -24.72 -8.78 -3.64
N GLN A 219 -25.97 -8.43 -3.94
CA GLN A 219 -26.31 -7.69 -5.16
C GLN A 219 -25.73 -6.25 -5.15
N CYS A 220 -25.78 -5.58 -3.99
CA CYS A 220 -25.12 -4.27 -3.83
C CYS A 220 -23.62 -4.37 -4.02
N ALA A 221 -22.97 -5.39 -3.49
CA ALA A 221 -21.56 -5.67 -3.66
C ALA A 221 -21.17 -5.95 -5.13
N GLU A 222 -21.99 -6.73 -5.86
CA GLU A 222 -21.80 -6.95 -7.30
C GLU A 222 -21.93 -5.64 -8.10
N ALA A 223 -22.90 -4.81 -7.78
CA ALA A 223 -23.09 -3.50 -8.40
C ALA A 223 -21.90 -2.57 -8.13
N PHE A 224 -21.37 -2.55 -6.91
CA PHE A 224 -20.15 -1.82 -6.56
C PHE A 224 -18.94 -2.28 -7.37
N ARG A 225 -18.69 -3.59 -7.45
CA ARG A 225 -17.60 -4.15 -8.28
C ARG A 225 -17.73 -3.76 -9.74
N ALA A 226 -18.95 -3.80 -10.28
CA ALA A 226 -19.21 -3.40 -11.65
C ALA A 226 -18.94 -1.90 -11.87
N TYR A 227 -19.36 -1.05 -10.94
CA TYR A 227 -19.10 0.38 -10.97
C TYR A 227 -17.59 0.65 -10.95
N MET A 228 -16.85 0.09 -10.00
CA MET A 228 -15.39 0.30 -9.86
C MET A 228 -14.57 -0.17 -11.06
N LYS A 229 -15.04 -1.21 -11.79
CA LYS A 229 -14.37 -1.68 -13.01
C LYS A 229 -14.52 -0.74 -14.21
N ASN A 230 -15.50 0.17 -14.16
CA ASN A 230 -15.80 1.12 -15.22
C ASN A 230 -15.25 2.53 -14.94
N GLN A 231 -14.52 2.71 -13.82
CA GLN A 231 -13.84 3.94 -13.45
C GLN A 231 -12.37 3.91 -13.88
#